data_8a688f0dd2ceb4368f073aee84dd583f
#
_entry.id   8a688f0dd2ceb4368f073aee84dd583f
#
_cell.length_a   1.000
_cell.length_b   1.000
_cell.length_c   1.000
_cell.angle_alpha   90.00
_cell.angle_beta   90.00
_cell.angle_gamma   90.00
#
_symmetry.space_group_name_H-M   'P 1'
#
loop_
_entity.id
_entity.type
_entity.pdbx_description
1 polymer ?
#
loop_
_entity_poly.entity_id
_entity_poly.type
_entity_poly.pdbx_seq_one_letter_code
_entity_poly.pdbx_strand_id
1 'polypeptide(L)'
;LGNFDHYLIKEIHEQPRVLRAIAENYAEPVRRLAAMIRESYGSFLIGCGTASYAALSGAYLFSRIARRHVNFAVGSEFKYQEHFLTQRSLVIALSQSGETADIIEAVMAAKRAGARVAALVNVPGSTLDRLADFSIHLGAGPEQSVLSTKAYTAKVAILMLTAHVLNGSEHVGREHLWRAVDGVEQALAPASERRVQEIADRIA
;
A
#
# COMPACT_ATOMS: atom_id res chain seq x y z
N LEU A 1 7.16 -9.98 21.51
CA LEU A 1 5.77 -9.55 21.70
C LEU A 1 5.66 -8.27 22.54
N GLY A 2 6.64 -8.03 23.47
CA GLY A 2 6.55 -6.93 24.42
C GLY A 2 5.40 -7.17 25.41
N ASN A 3 4.56 -6.15 25.63
CA ASN A 3 3.44 -6.21 26.58
C ASN A 3 2.12 -6.69 25.94
N PHE A 4 2.16 -7.30 24.75
CA PHE A 4 0.98 -7.78 24.04
C PHE A 4 0.89 -9.31 24.06
N ASP A 5 -0.31 -9.85 24.20
CA ASP A 5 -0.55 -11.30 24.22
C ASP A 5 -0.43 -11.93 22.82
N HIS A 6 -0.75 -11.16 21.77
CA HIS A 6 -0.74 -11.63 20.38
C HIS A 6 -0.06 -10.64 19.42
N TYR A 7 0.56 -11.17 18.37
CA TYR A 7 1.18 -10.35 17.32
C TYR A 7 0.20 -9.41 16.65
N LEU A 8 -1.03 -9.86 16.39
CA LEU A 8 -2.05 -9.05 15.72
C LEU A 8 -2.30 -7.73 16.45
N ILE A 9 -2.57 -7.78 17.76
CA ILE A 9 -2.85 -6.57 18.55
C ILE A 9 -1.61 -5.66 18.62
N LYS A 10 -0.42 -6.24 18.79
CA LYS A 10 0.83 -5.49 18.73
C LYS A 10 0.98 -4.73 17.41
N GLU A 11 0.75 -5.40 16.29
CA GLU A 11 0.90 -4.83 14.95
C GLU A 11 -0.17 -3.76 14.66
N ILE A 12 -1.38 -3.91 15.22
CA ILE A 12 -2.41 -2.88 15.20
C ILE A 12 -1.92 -1.61 15.93
N HIS A 13 -1.30 -1.75 17.09
CA HIS A 13 -0.75 -0.63 17.87
C HIS A 13 0.50 0.01 17.23
N GLU A 14 1.16 -0.64 16.29
CA GLU A 14 2.30 -0.08 15.57
C GLU A 14 1.88 0.84 14.40
N GLN A 15 0.61 0.84 13.98
CA GLN A 15 0.14 1.63 12.83
C GLN A 15 0.42 3.14 12.97
N PRO A 16 0.17 3.82 14.12
CA PRO A 16 0.47 5.24 14.26
C PRO A 16 1.93 5.58 13.97
N ARG A 17 2.85 4.75 14.48
CA ARG A 17 4.29 4.90 14.24
C ARG A 17 4.62 4.80 12.75
N VAL A 18 4.03 3.85 12.04
CA VAL A 18 4.24 3.63 10.61
C VAL A 18 3.71 4.82 9.81
N LEU A 19 2.48 5.27 10.10
CA LEU A 19 1.88 6.43 9.44
C LEU A 19 2.69 7.71 9.65
N ARG A 20 3.18 7.94 10.87
CA ARG A 20 4.05 9.09 11.22
C ARG A 20 5.33 9.06 10.40
N ALA A 21 6.02 7.92 10.35
CA ALA A 21 7.23 7.76 9.56
C ALA A 21 6.99 8.05 8.06
N ILE A 22 5.85 7.63 7.51
CA ILE A 22 5.46 7.92 6.13
C ILE A 22 5.24 9.42 5.94
N ALA A 23 4.52 10.09 6.85
CA ALA A 23 4.26 11.53 6.79
C ALA A 23 5.55 12.36 6.79
N GLU A 24 6.55 11.93 7.54
CA GLU A 24 7.83 12.63 7.71
C GLU A 24 8.81 12.37 6.55
N ASN A 25 8.92 11.12 6.08
CA ASN A 25 10.10 10.69 5.33
C ASN A 25 9.83 10.26 3.88
N TYR A 26 8.57 10.17 3.41
CA TYR A 26 8.25 9.56 2.12
C TYR A 26 8.00 10.57 0.99
N ALA A 27 8.32 11.84 1.18
CA ALA A 27 8.13 12.86 0.15
C ALA A 27 8.80 12.49 -1.19
N GLU A 28 10.08 12.12 -1.16
CA GLU A 28 10.83 11.82 -2.38
C GLU A 28 10.35 10.51 -3.07
N PRO A 29 10.19 9.38 -2.35
CA PRO A 29 9.65 8.17 -2.97
C PRO A 29 8.27 8.37 -3.63
N VAL A 30 7.35 9.09 -2.99
CA VAL A 30 6.02 9.31 -3.57
C VAL A 30 6.04 10.25 -4.77
N ARG A 31 6.93 11.25 -4.78
CA ARG A 31 7.13 12.12 -5.96
C ARG A 31 7.66 11.34 -7.15
N ARG A 32 8.61 10.42 -6.92
CA ARG A 32 9.14 9.55 -7.96
C ARG A 32 8.07 8.62 -8.51
N LEU A 33 7.27 7.98 -7.65
CA LEU A 33 6.14 7.14 -8.09
C LEU A 33 5.12 7.97 -8.90
N ALA A 34 4.80 9.17 -8.44
CA ALA A 34 3.90 10.08 -9.15
C ALA A 34 4.45 10.46 -10.54
N ALA A 35 5.76 10.69 -10.67
CA ALA A 35 6.40 10.94 -11.96
C ALA A 35 6.26 9.74 -12.90
N MET A 36 6.54 8.52 -12.42
CA MET A 36 6.35 7.29 -13.21
C MET A 36 4.91 7.13 -13.71
N ILE A 37 3.91 7.45 -12.85
CA ILE A 37 2.49 7.42 -13.23
C ILE A 37 2.18 8.48 -14.30
N ARG A 38 2.72 9.69 -14.20
CA ARG A 38 2.51 10.76 -15.22
C ARG A 38 3.06 10.38 -16.58
N GLU A 39 4.23 9.75 -16.61
CA GLU A 39 4.92 9.34 -17.83
C GLU A 39 4.31 8.09 -18.49
N SER A 40 3.54 7.31 -17.75
CA SER A 40 2.95 6.09 -18.27
C SER A 40 1.66 6.36 -19.07
N TYR A 41 1.45 5.52 -20.07
CA TYR A 41 0.17 5.40 -20.76
C TYR A 41 -0.50 4.09 -20.33
N GLY A 42 -1.34 4.20 -19.29
CA GLY A 42 -1.94 3.06 -18.61
C GLY A 42 -1.11 2.59 -17.41
N SER A 43 -1.68 2.76 -16.23
CA SER A 43 -1.12 2.25 -14.97
C SER A 43 -2.03 1.17 -14.41
N PHE A 44 -1.44 0.15 -13.79
CA PHE A 44 -2.12 -0.97 -13.17
C PHE A 44 -1.69 -1.07 -11.71
N LEU A 45 -2.64 -1.13 -10.79
CA LEU A 45 -2.42 -1.46 -9.38
C LEU A 45 -2.78 -2.93 -9.18
N ILE A 46 -1.83 -3.73 -8.72
CA ILE A 46 -2.03 -5.16 -8.49
C ILE A 46 -1.64 -5.57 -7.07
N GLY A 47 -2.36 -6.54 -6.52
CA GLY A 47 -2.10 -7.10 -5.20
C GLY A 47 -2.87 -8.40 -5.01
N CYS A 48 -2.50 -9.19 -4.00
CA CYS A 48 -3.25 -10.38 -3.57
C CYS A 48 -3.72 -10.22 -2.12
N GLY A 49 -4.84 -10.84 -1.76
CA GLY A 49 -5.40 -10.79 -0.42
C GLY A 49 -5.61 -9.34 0.04
N THR A 50 -5.16 -9.00 1.24
CA THR A 50 -5.29 -7.66 1.82
C THR A 50 -4.58 -6.59 0.96
N ALA A 51 -3.49 -6.93 0.27
CA ALA A 51 -2.82 -6.00 -0.63
C ALA A 51 -3.67 -5.65 -1.85
N SER A 52 -4.56 -6.53 -2.32
CA SER A 52 -5.49 -6.20 -3.40
C SER A 52 -6.52 -5.14 -2.97
N TYR A 53 -6.99 -5.19 -1.73
CA TYR A 53 -7.87 -4.15 -1.18
C TYR A 53 -7.16 -2.80 -1.03
N ALA A 54 -5.86 -2.80 -0.70
CA ALA A 54 -5.07 -1.57 -0.72
C ALA A 54 -4.90 -1.03 -2.15
N ALA A 55 -4.70 -1.89 -3.14
CA ALA A 55 -4.63 -1.52 -4.55
C ALA A 55 -5.97 -0.93 -5.04
N LEU A 56 -7.10 -1.56 -4.69
CA LEU A 56 -8.45 -1.06 -5.00
C LEU A 56 -8.70 0.31 -4.35
N SER A 57 -8.36 0.47 -3.07
CA SER A 57 -8.42 1.76 -2.37
C SER A 57 -7.58 2.82 -3.09
N GLY A 58 -6.38 2.44 -3.54
CA GLY A 58 -5.50 3.29 -4.34
C GLY A 58 -6.15 3.75 -5.64
N ALA A 59 -6.82 2.85 -6.37
CA ALA A 59 -7.53 3.21 -7.61
C ALA A 59 -8.62 4.26 -7.35
N TYR A 60 -9.37 4.14 -6.25
CA TYR A 60 -10.36 5.15 -5.85
C TYR A 60 -9.73 6.48 -5.43
N LEU A 61 -8.60 6.44 -4.71
CA LEU A 61 -7.86 7.63 -4.32
C LEU A 61 -7.31 8.38 -5.54
N PHE A 62 -6.73 7.67 -6.51
CA PHE A 62 -6.28 8.29 -7.76
C PHE A 62 -7.44 8.89 -8.57
N SER A 63 -8.56 8.19 -8.66
CA SER A 63 -9.75 8.72 -9.30
C SER A 63 -10.27 9.99 -8.62
N ARG A 64 -10.47 9.95 -7.30
CA ARG A 64 -11.09 11.03 -6.54
C ARG A 64 -10.17 12.24 -6.35
N ILE A 65 -8.90 12.02 -6.03
CA ILE A 65 -7.96 13.10 -5.70
C ILE A 65 -7.23 13.59 -6.95
N ALA A 66 -6.61 12.67 -7.70
CA ALA A 66 -5.79 13.01 -8.86
C ALA A 66 -6.59 13.11 -10.16
N ARG A 67 -7.87 12.75 -10.18
CA ARG A 67 -8.71 12.63 -11.37
C ARG A 67 -8.04 11.81 -12.47
N ARG A 68 -7.33 10.77 -12.04
CA ARG A 68 -6.59 9.88 -12.92
C ARG A 68 -7.12 8.47 -12.83
N HIS A 69 -7.43 7.91 -14.00
CA HIS A 69 -7.81 6.51 -14.10
C HIS A 69 -6.57 5.63 -13.94
N VAL A 70 -6.66 4.63 -13.06
CA VAL A 70 -5.67 3.57 -12.87
C VAL A 70 -6.43 2.25 -12.85
N ASN A 71 -5.99 1.29 -13.65
CA ASN A 71 -6.60 -0.04 -13.66
C ASN A 71 -6.28 -0.77 -12.35
N PHE A 72 -7.21 -1.56 -11.88
CA PHE A 72 -7.03 -2.44 -10.74
C PHE A 72 -7.19 -3.89 -11.18
N ALA A 73 -6.34 -4.79 -10.65
CA ALA A 73 -6.53 -6.23 -10.76
C ALA A 73 -6.06 -6.94 -9.49
N VAL A 74 -6.73 -8.04 -9.16
CA VAL A 74 -6.17 -9.02 -8.24
C VAL A 74 -5.00 -9.73 -8.94
N GLY A 75 -3.88 -9.95 -8.24
CA GLY A 75 -2.66 -10.49 -8.86
C GLY A 75 -2.88 -11.81 -9.58
N SER A 76 -3.64 -12.76 -8.99
CA SER A 76 -4.00 -14.03 -9.61
C SER A 76 -4.80 -13.91 -10.92
N GLU A 77 -5.53 -12.79 -11.08
CA GLU A 77 -6.37 -12.51 -12.25
C GLU A 77 -5.68 -11.60 -13.27
N PHE A 78 -4.48 -11.12 -12.98
CA PHE A 78 -3.81 -10.14 -13.82
C PHE A 78 -3.49 -10.66 -15.23
N LYS A 79 -3.31 -11.97 -15.38
CA LYS A 79 -3.11 -12.62 -16.69
C LYS A 79 -4.21 -12.30 -17.72
N TYR A 80 -5.44 -12.00 -17.26
CA TYR A 80 -6.54 -11.60 -18.16
C TYR A 80 -6.40 -10.16 -18.67
N GLN A 81 -5.50 -9.38 -18.08
CA GLN A 81 -5.24 -7.99 -18.44
C GLN A 81 -3.85 -7.79 -19.09
N GLU A 82 -2.99 -8.80 -19.10
CA GLU A 82 -1.63 -8.69 -19.62
C GLU A 82 -1.56 -8.26 -21.09
N HIS A 83 -2.60 -8.59 -21.88
CA HIS A 83 -2.71 -8.20 -23.28
C HIS A 83 -2.82 -6.66 -23.50
N PHE A 84 -3.15 -5.91 -22.45
CA PHE A 84 -3.18 -4.43 -22.49
C PHE A 84 -1.83 -3.80 -22.14
N LEU A 85 -0.85 -4.61 -21.76
CA LEU A 85 0.48 -4.12 -21.43
C LEU A 85 1.25 -3.71 -22.67
N THR A 86 1.94 -2.58 -22.57
CA THR A 86 2.82 -2.04 -23.57
C THR A 86 4.10 -1.51 -22.90
N GLN A 87 5.10 -1.15 -23.68
CA GLN A 87 6.32 -0.49 -23.19
C GLN A 87 6.05 0.86 -22.47
N ARG A 88 4.85 1.42 -22.66
CA ARG A 88 4.40 2.66 -22.01
C ARG A 88 3.57 2.40 -20.77
N SER A 89 3.30 1.14 -20.42
CA SER A 89 2.54 0.79 -19.23
C SER A 89 3.40 0.84 -17.96
N LEU A 90 2.75 1.05 -16.83
CA LEU A 90 3.34 0.96 -15.49
C LEU A 90 2.51 -0.03 -14.66
N VAL A 91 3.16 -1.06 -14.15
CA VAL A 91 2.55 -1.95 -13.15
C VAL A 91 3.08 -1.56 -11.77
N ILE A 92 2.16 -1.27 -10.86
CA ILE A 92 2.45 -0.94 -9.46
C ILE A 92 2.01 -2.15 -8.62
N ALA A 93 2.98 -2.95 -8.20
CA ALA A 93 2.76 -4.19 -7.48
C ALA A 93 2.83 -3.98 -5.97
N LEU A 94 1.79 -4.40 -5.25
CA LEU A 94 1.69 -4.30 -3.81
C LEU A 94 1.86 -5.67 -3.16
N SER A 95 2.84 -5.80 -2.28
CA SER A 95 3.06 -7.03 -1.51
C SER A 95 3.59 -6.72 -0.12
N GLN A 96 3.27 -7.55 0.86
CA GLN A 96 3.89 -7.47 2.18
C GLN A 96 5.23 -8.23 2.14
N SER A 97 5.22 -9.51 1.79
CA SER A 97 6.41 -10.35 1.77
C SER A 97 7.34 -10.09 0.57
N GLY A 98 6.77 -9.67 -0.56
CA GLY A 98 7.47 -9.59 -1.84
C GLY A 98 7.78 -10.96 -2.47
N GLU A 99 7.17 -12.04 -1.94
CA GLU A 99 7.37 -13.42 -2.41
C GLU A 99 6.05 -14.07 -2.90
N THR A 100 4.98 -13.30 -3.05
CA THR A 100 3.69 -13.82 -3.53
C THR A 100 3.81 -14.27 -4.98
N ALA A 101 3.63 -15.57 -5.25
CA ALA A 101 3.87 -16.16 -6.57
C ALA A 101 3.07 -15.48 -7.68
N ASP A 102 1.77 -15.24 -7.48
CA ASP A 102 0.91 -14.58 -8.47
C ASP A 102 1.38 -13.16 -8.82
N ILE A 103 1.91 -12.41 -7.83
CA ILE A 103 2.46 -11.06 -8.06
C ILE A 103 3.77 -11.14 -8.83
N ILE A 104 4.63 -12.11 -8.52
CA ILE A 104 5.90 -12.31 -9.22
C ILE A 104 5.62 -12.68 -10.68
N GLU A 105 4.68 -13.59 -10.94
CA GLU A 105 4.28 -13.97 -12.29
C GLU A 105 3.74 -12.78 -13.09
N ALA A 106 2.84 -12.00 -12.50
CA ALA A 106 2.30 -10.77 -13.09
C ALA A 106 3.40 -9.75 -13.43
N VAL A 107 4.35 -9.55 -12.53
CA VAL A 107 5.50 -8.65 -12.74
C VAL A 107 6.41 -9.17 -13.85
N MET A 108 6.69 -10.46 -13.90
CA MET A 108 7.47 -11.07 -14.98
C MET A 108 6.78 -10.91 -16.34
N ALA A 109 5.45 -11.05 -16.40
CA ALA A 109 4.67 -10.80 -17.62
C ALA A 109 4.79 -9.31 -18.04
N ALA A 110 4.68 -8.38 -17.10
CA ALA A 110 4.87 -6.96 -17.35
C ALA A 110 6.27 -6.65 -17.92
N LYS A 111 7.31 -7.23 -17.34
CA LYS A 111 8.69 -7.07 -17.82
C LYS A 111 8.88 -7.66 -19.23
N ARG A 112 8.29 -8.82 -19.54
CA ARG A 112 8.32 -9.38 -20.90
C ARG A 112 7.64 -8.48 -21.92
N ALA A 113 6.58 -7.78 -21.54
CA ALA A 113 5.90 -6.79 -22.39
C ALA A 113 6.67 -5.45 -22.49
N GLY A 114 7.80 -5.30 -21.80
CA GLY A 114 8.59 -4.07 -21.74
C GLY A 114 8.00 -2.97 -20.85
N ALA A 115 6.94 -3.29 -20.07
CA ALA A 115 6.34 -2.34 -19.13
C ALA A 115 7.27 -2.06 -17.95
N ARG A 116 7.19 -0.85 -17.40
CA ARG A 116 7.89 -0.50 -16.15
C ARG A 116 7.14 -1.08 -14.95
N VAL A 117 7.90 -1.41 -13.91
CA VAL A 117 7.37 -1.98 -12.67
C VAL A 117 7.80 -1.11 -11.48
N ALA A 118 6.84 -0.68 -10.68
CA ALA A 118 7.08 -0.14 -9.35
C ALA A 118 6.54 -1.11 -8.29
N ALA A 119 7.23 -1.22 -7.16
CA ALA A 119 6.82 -2.07 -6.04
C ALA A 119 6.55 -1.25 -4.78
N LEU A 120 5.46 -1.56 -4.07
CA LEU A 120 5.24 -1.19 -2.68
C LEU A 120 5.39 -2.46 -1.85
N VAL A 121 6.54 -2.64 -1.21
CA VAL A 121 6.93 -3.90 -0.58
C VAL A 121 7.49 -3.68 0.82
N ASN A 122 7.19 -4.59 1.76
CA ASN A 122 7.66 -4.41 3.14
C ASN A 122 9.04 -5.05 3.40
N VAL A 123 9.41 -6.09 2.64
CA VAL A 123 10.67 -6.81 2.84
C VAL A 123 11.70 -6.38 1.80
N PRO A 124 12.73 -5.60 2.19
CA PRO A 124 13.83 -5.25 1.29
C PRO A 124 14.57 -6.51 0.81
N GLY A 125 15.02 -6.50 -0.44
CA GLY A 125 15.75 -7.61 -1.05
C GLY A 125 14.89 -8.82 -1.41
N SER A 126 13.55 -8.75 -1.26
CA SER A 126 12.63 -9.79 -1.72
C SER A 126 12.64 -9.93 -3.25
N THR A 127 12.05 -11.00 -3.76
CA THR A 127 12.00 -11.25 -5.21
C THR A 127 11.31 -10.11 -5.96
N LEU A 128 10.18 -9.61 -5.46
CA LEU A 128 9.49 -8.46 -6.03
C LEU A 128 10.36 -7.19 -6.02
N ASP A 129 11.05 -6.93 -4.91
CA ASP A 129 11.94 -5.77 -4.77
C ASP A 129 13.06 -5.79 -5.82
N ARG A 130 13.67 -6.95 -6.04
CA ARG A 130 14.74 -7.12 -7.05
C ARG A 130 14.24 -7.03 -8.50
N LEU A 131 12.99 -7.41 -8.77
CA LEU A 131 12.40 -7.37 -10.12
C LEU A 131 11.92 -5.97 -10.51
N ALA A 132 11.56 -5.14 -9.53
CA ALA A 132 11.02 -3.81 -9.78
C ALA A 132 12.09 -2.84 -10.30
N ASP A 133 11.67 -1.91 -11.17
CA ASP A 133 12.52 -0.79 -11.64
C ASP A 133 12.60 0.31 -10.57
N PHE A 134 11.65 0.33 -9.66
CA PHE A 134 11.60 1.22 -8.52
C PHE A 134 10.80 0.59 -7.37
N SER A 135 11.30 0.68 -6.15
CA SER A 135 10.61 0.19 -4.96
C SER A 135 10.43 1.27 -3.91
N ILE A 136 9.27 1.25 -3.26
CA ILE A 136 9.02 1.95 -2.00
C ILE A 136 8.89 0.89 -0.91
N HIS A 137 9.85 0.88 0.01
CA HIS A 137 9.76 0.01 1.19
C HIS A 137 8.76 0.59 2.19
N LEU A 138 7.82 -0.23 2.68
CA LEU A 138 6.73 0.25 3.53
C LEU A 138 7.19 0.74 4.91
N GLY A 139 8.36 0.28 5.38
CA GLY A 139 8.88 0.64 6.70
C GLY A 139 8.02 0.15 7.87
N ALA A 140 7.11 -0.80 7.62
CA ALA A 140 6.21 -1.29 8.65
C ALA A 140 6.88 -2.23 9.67
N GLY A 141 8.10 -2.69 9.37
CA GLY A 141 8.81 -3.68 10.17
C GLY A 141 8.22 -5.09 10.00
N PRO A 142 8.72 -6.09 10.71
CA PRO A 142 8.23 -7.46 10.63
C PRO A 142 6.75 -7.55 10.97
N GLU A 143 5.97 -8.26 10.14
CA GLU A 143 4.56 -8.57 10.35
C GLU A 143 4.42 -10.08 10.47
N GLN A 144 4.08 -10.56 11.66
CA GLN A 144 4.01 -11.99 12.02
C GLN A 144 2.57 -12.52 11.99
N SER A 145 1.60 -11.62 12.11
CA SER A 145 0.20 -11.98 11.99
C SER A 145 -0.13 -12.38 10.55
N VAL A 146 -1.00 -13.38 10.39
CA VAL A 146 -1.54 -13.77 9.07
C VAL A 146 -2.35 -12.64 8.45
N LEU A 147 -3.06 -11.88 9.30
CA LEU A 147 -3.83 -10.71 8.86
C LEU A 147 -2.91 -9.50 8.77
N SER A 148 -2.78 -8.95 7.57
CA SER A 148 -2.00 -7.72 7.36
C SER A 148 -2.75 -6.51 7.92
N THR A 149 -2.11 -5.78 8.81
CA THR A 149 -2.63 -4.56 9.45
C THR A 149 -1.79 -3.34 9.08
N LYS A 150 -0.64 -3.18 9.69
CA LYS A 150 0.25 -2.03 9.49
C LYS A 150 0.81 -1.92 8.07
N ALA A 151 1.08 -3.04 7.41
CA ALA A 151 1.54 -3.03 6.02
C ALA A 151 0.41 -2.67 5.05
N TYR A 152 -0.86 -3.01 5.35
CA TYR A 152 -2.02 -2.53 4.61
C TYR A 152 -2.15 -1.01 4.72
N THR A 153 -2.17 -0.50 5.95
CA THR A 153 -2.31 0.93 6.25
C THR A 153 -1.18 1.74 5.60
N ALA A 154 0.06 1.23 5.63
CA ALA A 154 1.20 1.86 4.96
C ALA A 154 1.00 1.98 3.44
N LYS A 155 0.53 0.92 2.78
CA LYS A 155 0.25 0.94 1.33
C LYS A 155 -0.79 2.00 0.98
N VAL A 156 -1.90 2.04 1.72
CA VAL A 156 -2.97 3.04 1.48
C VAL A 156 -2.45 4.46 1.70
N ALA A 157 -1.66 4.70 2.75
CA ALA A 157 -1.06 5.99 3.05
C ALA A 157 -0.13 6.47 1.91
N ILE A 158 0.75 5.60 1.42
CA ILE A 158 1.67 5.91 0.31
C ILE A 158 0.89 6.22 -0.98
N LEU A 159 -0.14 5.43 -1.30
CA LEU A 159 -0.99 5.67 -2.48
C LEU A 159 -1.78 6.97 -2.36
N MET A 160 -2.29 7.30 -1.17
CA MET A 160 -2.95 8.58 -0.89
C MET A 160 -2.01 9.77 -1.10
N LEU A 161 -0.81 9.73 -0.53
CA LEU A 161 0.19 10.78 -0.75
C LEU A 161 0.56 10.91 -2.22
N THR A 162 0.74 9.79 -2.93
CA THR A 162 1.03 9.78 -4.37
C THR A 162 -0.10 10.44 -5.16
N ALA A 163 -1.36 10.19 -4.81
CA ALA A 163 -2.52 10.83 -5.45
C ALA A 163 -2.52 12.35 -5.22
N HIS A 164 -2.18 12.81 -4.02
CA HIS A 164 -2.04 14.24 -3.72
C HIS A 164 -0.86 14.89 -4.46
N VAL A 165 0.28 14.20 -4.60
CA VAL A 165 1.40 14.69 -5.41
C VAL A 165 1.01 14.81 -6.88
N LEU A 166 0.25 13.85 -7.42
CA LEU A 166 -0.28 13.91 -8.80
C LEU A 166 -1.19 15.10 -9.01
N ASN A 167 -1.97 15.48 -8.01
CA ASN A 167 -2.88 16.63 -8.03
C ASN A 167 -2.22 17.98 -7.67
N GLY A 168 -0.93 18.01 -7.36
CA GLY A 168 -0.24 19.23 -6.92
C GLY A 168 -0.58 19.69 -5.51
N SER A 169 -1.20 18.86 -4.69
CA SER A 169 -1.67 19.15 -3.32
C SER A 169 -0.95 18.32 -2.24
N GLU A 170 0.34 18.11 -2.39
CA GLU A 170 1.15 17.26 -1.49
C GLU A 170 1.00 17.68 -0.01
N HIS A 171 0.96 18.97 0.27
CA HIS A 171 0.79 19.49 1.64
C HIS A 171 -0.53 19.03 2.26
N VAL A 172 -1.64 19.06 1.49
CA VAL A 172 -2.95 18.58 1.95
C VAL A 172 -2.91 17.07 2.25
N GLY A 173 -2.25 16.30 1.38
CA GLY A 173 -2.07 14.85 1.61
C GLY A 173 -1.31 14.57 2.89
N ARG A 174 -0.30 15.36 3.21
CA ARG A 174 0.46 15.23 4.45
C ARG A 174 -0.37 15.61 5.68
N GLU A 175 -1.18 16.67 5.60
CA GLU A 175 -2.12 17.02 6.67
C GLU A 175 -3.16 15.93 6.92
N HIS A 176 -3.70 15.33 5.85
CA HIS A 176 -4.62 14.20 5.98
C HIS A 176 -3.96 13.01 6.67
N LEU A 177 -2.69 12.76 6.38
CA LEU A 177 -1.96 11.66 7.00
C LEU A 177 -1.71 11.92 8.49
N TRP A 178 -1.38 13.16 8.89
CA TRP A 178 -1.28 13.53 10.31
C TRP A 178 -2.61 13.38 11.05
N ARG A 179 -3.72 13.80 10.45
CA ARG A 179 -5.06 13.55 11.02
C ARG A 179 -5.37 12.05 11.15
N ALA A 180 -4.89 11.23 10.20
CA ALA A 180 -5.04 9.79 10.28
C ALA A 180 -4.20 9.21 11.44
N VAL A 181 -3.00 9.71 11.70
CA VAL A 181 -2.19 9.35 12.88
C VAL A 181 -2.99 9.59 14.16
N ASP A 182 -3.49 10.83 14.33
CA ASP A 182 -4.27 11.21 15.51
C ASP A 182 -5.53 10.35 15.67
N GLY A 183 -6.24 10.09 14.56
CA GLY A 183 -7.45 9.26 14.55
C GLY A 183 -7.18 7.81 14.94
N VAL A 184 -6.09 7.22 14.48
CA VAL A 184 -5.71 5.85 14.84
C VAL A 184 -5.25 5.79 16.30
N GLU A 185 -4.50 6.78 16.79
CA GLU A 185 -4.12 6.86 18.21
C GLU A 185 -5.34 6.96 19.14
N GLN A 186 -6.34 7.77 18.75
CA GLN A 186 -7.61 7.86 19.49
C GLN A 186 -8.40 6.53 19.46
N ALA A 187 -8.42 5.86 18.31
CA ALA A 187 -9.08 4.56 18.18
C ALA A 187 -8.42 3.46 19.02
N LEU A 188 -7.12 3.58 19.27
CA LEU A 188 -6.33 2.65 20.09
C LEU A 188 -6.22 3.09 21.57
N ALA A 189 -6.87 4.16 21.95
CA ALA A 189 -6.88 4.62 23.35
C ALA A 189 -7.62 3.62 24.26
N PRO A 190 -7.20 3.47 25.54
CA PRO A 190 -7.81 2.49 26.47
C PRO A 190 -9.33 2.59 26.63
N ALA A 191 -9.91 3.77 26.43
CA ALA A 191 -11.36 3.95 26.46
C ALA A 191 -12.04 3.31 25.25
N SER A 192 -11.44 3.40 24.06
CA SER A 192 -11.93 2.77 22.84
C SER A 192 -11.80 1.24 22.91
N GLU A 193 -10.69 0.74 23.44
CA GLU A 193 -10.46 -0.68 23.64
C GLU A 193 -11.51 -1.30 24.59
N ARG A 194 -11.78 -0.64 25.72
CA ARG A 194 -12.86 -1.09 26.64
C ARG A 194 -14.21 -1.16 25.96
N ARG A 195 -14.55 -0.16 25.14
CA ARG A 195 -15.81 -0.15 24.39
C ARG A 195 -15.91 -1.29 23.37
N VAL A 196 -14.79 -1.61 22.68
CA VAL A 196 -14.73 -2.75 21.77
C VAL A 196 -14.93 -4.06 22.53
N GLN A 197 -14.29 -4.22 23.70
CA GLN A 197 -14.48 -5.40 24.55
C GLN A 197 -15.93 -5.55 25.01
N GLU A 198 -16.57 -4.48 25.49
CA GLU A 198 -17.98 -4.47 25.87
C GLU A 198 -18.92 -4.91 24.73
N ILE A 199 -18.59 -4.51 23.48
CA ILE A 199 -19.35 -4.95 22.30
C ILE A 199 -19.10 -6.43 22.03
N ALA A 200 -17.85 -6.87 22.07
CA ALA A 200 -17.48 -8.27 21.84
C ALA A 200 -18.19 -9.20 22.84
N ASP A 201 -18.19 -8.84 24.12
CA ASP A 201 -18.85 -9.62 25.21
C ASP A 201 -20.36 -9.73 25.00
N ARG A 202 -20.99 -8.80 24.28
CA ARG A 202 -22.45 -8.82 23.99
C ARG A 202 -22.84 -9.68 22.79
N ILE A 203 -21.90 -10.02 21.93
CA ILE A 203 -22.12 -10.78 20.67
C ILE A 203 -21.48 -12.18 20.71
N ALA A 204 -20.69 -12.48 21.76
CA ALA A 204 -20.14 -13.81 22.02
C ALA A 204 -21.19 -14.74 22.62
#